data_af3a93c1c26174812c0a965585085c94
#
_entry.id   af3a93c1c26174812c0a965585085c94
#
_cell.length_a   1.000
_cell.length_b   1.000
_cell.length_c   1.000
_cell.angle_alpha   90.00
_cell.angle_beta   90.00
_cell.angle_gamma   90.00
#
_symmetry.space_group_name_H-M   'P 1'
#
loop_
_entity.id
_entity.type
_entity.pdbx_description
1 polymer ?
#
loop_
_entity_poly.entity_id
_entity_poly.type
_entity_poly.pdbx_seq_one_letter_code
_entity_poly.pdbx_strand_id
1 'polypeptide(L)'
;MSIKVLLVDGSHVMRSAIRQLLKNELGIEVIGTATSFAETIALTTALKPDVLLMDPHMPDEREYTPKLVKSQILLHTKCIVAISLWNDDDTKTLAQSFGAHVLLDKMNLYAELIPAIKQFCPSVSIPKTTDSFRNDSKRPAGPSTEERLDAP
;
A
#
# COMPACT_ATOMS: atom_id res chain seq x y z
N MET A 1 -9.32 -6.60 -14.14
CA MET A 1 -9.33 -6.50 -12.67
C MET A 1 -8.37 -5.44 -12.23
N SER A 2 -8.69 -4.78 -11.15
CA SER A 2 -7.88 -3.68 -10.64
C SER A 2 -7.57 -3.88 -9.16
N ILE A 3 -6.47 -3.27 -8.74
CA ILE A 3 -6.11 -3.19 -7.32
C ILE A 3 -6.93 -2.07 -6.71
N LYS A 4 -7.73 -2.39 -5.71
CA LYS A 4 -8.65 -1.44 -5.10
C LYS A 4 -7.97 -0.77 -3.92
N VAL A 5 -7.88 0.55 -3.96
CA VAL A 5 -7.13 1.34 -2.99
C VAL A 5 -8.07 2.20 -2.17
N LEU A 6 -7.95 2.12 -0.85
CA LEU A 6 -8.57 3.08 0.06
C LEU A 6 -7.50 4.09 0.48
N LEU A 7 -7.76 5.36 0.26
CA LEU A 7 -6.81 6.44 0.50
C LEU A 7 -7.15 7.15 1.80
N VAL A 8 -6.23 7.13 2.75
CA VAL A 8 -6.45 7.66 4.10
C VAL A 8 -5.44 8.73 4.42
N ASP A 9 -5.91 9.97 4.49
CA ASP A 9 -5.05 11.11 4.81
C ASP A 9 -5.94 12.26 5.26
N GLY A 10 -5.52 12.96 6.30
CA GLY A 10 -6.28 14.11 6.79
C GLY A 10 -6.23 15.32 5.88
N SER A 11 -5.27 15.37 4.95
CA SER A 11 -5.07 16.53 4.08
C SER A 11 -5.83 16.37 2.77
N HIS A 12 -6.74 17.30 2.49
CA HIS A 12 -7.45 17.32 1.22
C HIS A 12 -6.49 17.46 0.03
N VAL A 13 -5.47 18.30 0.18
CA VAL A 13 -4.50 18.53 -0.88
C VAL A 13 -3.75 17.24 -1.21
N MET A 14 -3.35 16.52 -0.17
CA MET A 14 -2.63 15.26 -0.37
C MET A 14 -3.52 14.20 -1.01
N ARG A 15 -4.77 14.10 -0.55
CA ARG A 15 -5.71 13.13 -1.17
C ARG A 15 -5.92 13.43 -2.65
N SER A 16 -6.07 14.71 -2.99
CA SER A 16 -6.23 15.09 -4.39
C SER A 16 -4.99 14.77 -5.22
N ALA A 17 -3.81 15.04 -4.68
CA ALA A 17 -2.56 14.76 -5.38
C ALA A 17 -2.39 13.26 -5.64
N ILE A 18 -2.70 12.44 -4.64
CA ILE A 18 -2.57 10.99 -4.79
C ILE A 18 -3.61 10.45 -5.76
N ARG A 19 -4.85 10.96 -5.70
CA ARG A 19 -5.86 10.57 -6.69
C ARG A 19 -5.40 10.86 -8.10
N GLN A 20 -4.82 12.04 -8.35
CA GLN A 20 -4.31 12.40 -9.67
C GLN A 20 -3.18 11.47 -10.10
N LEU A 21 -2.29 11.15 -9.19
CA LEU A 21 -1.18 10.25 -9.48
C LEU A 21 -1.67 8.87 -9.89
N LEU A 22 -2.68 8.34 -9.22
CA LEU A 22 -3.18 6.99 -9.49
C LEU A 22 -4.21 6.93 -10.60
N LYS A 23 -4.80 8.06 -10.96
CA LYS A 23 -5.92 8.11 -11.90
C LYS A 23 -5.62 7.48 -13.25
N ASN A 24 -4.41 7.69 -13.74
CA ASN A 24 -4.03 7.22 -15.07
C ASN A 24 -3.29 5.89 -15.04
N GLU A 25 -3.14 5.29 -13.86
CA GLU A 25 -2.43 4.02 -13.78
C GLU A 25 -3.40 2.88 -14.00
N LEU A 26 -3.15 2.11 -15.06
CA LEU A 26 -3.99 0.96 -15.37
C LEU A 26 -3.84 -0.09 -14.28
N GLY A 27 -4.95 -0.67 -13.88
CA GLY A 27 -4.94 -1.73 -12.89
C GLY A 27 -5.00 -1.24 -11.45
N ILE A 28 -5.12 0.07 -11.21
CA ILE A 28 -5.26 0.62 -9.87
C ILE A 28 -6.48 1.53 -9.83
N GLU A 29 -7.31 1.35 -8.82
CA GLU A 29 -8.55 2.12 -8.68
C GLU A 29 -8.70 2.61 -7.24
N VAL A 30 -8.86 3.92 -7.04
CA VAL A 30 -9.16 4.49 -5.73
C VAL A 30 -10.66 4.34 -5.49
N ILE A 31 -11.03 3.49 -4.54
CA ILE A 31 -12.44 3.18 -4.30
C ILE A 31 -13.07 3.99 -3.18
N GLY A 32 -12.27 4.73 -2.45
CA GLY A 32 -12.78 5.58 -1.38
C GLY A 32 -11.67 6.37 -0.72
N THR A 33 -12.06 7.33 0.11
CA THR A 33 -11.12 8.12 0.91
C THR A 33 -11.63 8.23 2.32
N ALA A 34 -10.70 8.30 3.29
CA ALA A 34 -11.01 8.51 4.70
C ALA A 34 -10.11 9.60 5.25
N THR A 35 -10.63 10.35 6.23
CA THR A 35 -9.93 11.46 6.85
C THR A 35 -9.64 11.26 8.33
N SER A 36 -9.99 10.08 8.86
CA SER A 36 -9.78 9.75 10.27
C SER A 36 -9.64 8.23 10.41
N PHE A 37 -9.15 7.78 11.56
CA PHE A 37 -9.10 6.34 11.82
C PHE A 37 -10.50 5.74 11.94
N ALA A 38 -11.44 6.49 12.50
CA ALA A 38 -12.82 6.01 12.60
C ALA A 38 -13.39 5.72 11.21
N GLU A 39 -13.22 6.64 10.28
CA GLU A 39 -13.67 6.42 8.88
C GLU A 39 -12.90 5.28 8.22
N THR A 40 -11.60 5.19 8.51
CA THR A 40 -10.77 4.12 7.94
C THR A 40 -11.30 2.76 8.31
N ILE A 41 -11.61 2.56 9.58
CA ILE A 41 -12.15 1.29 10.05
C ILE A 41 -13.49 1.00 9.40
N ALA A 42 -14.38 1.98 9.36
CA ALA A 42 -15.70 1.82 8.77
C ALA A 42 -15.62 1.48 7.28
N LEU A 43 -14.80 2.22 6.53
CA LEU A 43 -14.70 2.02 5.09
C LEU A 43 -13.93 0.75 4.73
N THR A 44 -12.93 0.40 5.52
CA THR A 44 -12.21 -0.85 5.29
C THR A 44 -13.15 -2.04 5.45
N THR A 45 -14.00 -1.99 6.47
CA THR A 45 -15.00 -3.02 6.70
C THR A 45 -16.00 -3.10 5.55
N ALA A 46 -16.47 -1.94 5.09
CA ALA A 46 -17.51 -1.88 4.06
C ALA A 46 -16.97 -2.21 2.66
N LEU A 47 -15.80 -1.71 2.33
CA LEU A 47 -15.27 -1.78 0.97
C LEU A 47 -14.26 -2.90 0.74
N LYS A 48 -13.62 -3.37 1.79
CA LYS A 48 -12.60 -4.43 1.74
C LYS A 48 -11.56 -4.16 0.65
N PRO A 49 -10.82 -3.04 0.78
CA PRO A 49 -9.83 -2.67 -0.24
C PRO A 49 -8.68 -3.67 -0.27
N ASP A 50 -8.02 -3.74 -1.41
CA ASP A 50 -6.82 -4.56 -1.55
C ASP A 50 -5.64 -3.90 -0.89
N VAL A 51 -5.58 -2.56 -0.96
CA VAL A 51 -4.49 -1.76 -0.44
C VAL A 51 -5.05 -0.60 0.36
N LEU A 52 -4.45 -0.37 1.51
CA LEU A 52 -4.73 0.79 2.34
C LEU A 52 -3.52 1.71 2.28
N LEU A 53 -3.70 2.91 1.70
CA LEU A 53 -2.68 3.95 1.74
C LEU A 53 -3.01 4.85 2.92
N MET A 54 -2.15 4.91 3.92
CA MET A 54 -2.51 5.55 5.16
C MET A 54 -1.39 6.39 5.75
N ASP A 55 -1.71 7.64 6.07
CA ASP A 55 -0.86 8.44 6.92
C ASP A 55 -1.04 7.93 8.36
N PRO A 56 0.05 7.56 9.05
CA PRO A 56 -0.08 7.08 10.43
C PRO A 56 -0.43 8.17 11.43
N HIS A 57 -0.42 9.43 11.04
CA HIS A 57 -0.79 10.56 11.90
C HIS A 57 -2.14 11.12 11.46
N MET A 58 -3.20 10.76 12.18
CA MET A 58 -4.55 11.16 11.82
C MET A 58 -5.13 12.05 12.92
N PRO A 59 -6.17 12.87 12.60
CA PRO A 59 -6.73 13.80 13.58
C PRO A 59 -7.24 13.14 14.87
N ASP A 60 -7.71 11.90 14.80
CA ASP A 60 -8.25 11.19 15.93
C ASP A 60 -7.29 10.17 16.53
N GLU A 61 -5.98 10.40 16.36
CA GLU A 61 -4.98 9.44 16.82
C GLU A 61 -4.97 9.27 18.34
N ARG A 62 -5.55 10.20 19.07
CA ARG A 62 -5.62 10.07 20.54
C ARG A 62 -6.66 9.04 20.97
N GLU A 63 -7.70 8.85 20.17
CA GLU A 63 -8.76 7.89 20.49
C GLU A 63 -8.49 6.50 19.93
N TYR A 64 -7.55 6.38 19.02
CA TYR A 64 -7.32 5.13 18.31
C TYR A 64 -5.86 4.74 18.38
N THR A 65 -5.56 3.75 19.21
CA THR A 65 -4.19 3.26 19.30
C THR A 65 -3.83 2.50 18.02
N PRO A 66 -2.56 2.46 17.66
CA PRO A 66 -2.14 1.66 16.49
C PRO A 66 -2.57 0.21 16.59
N LYS A 67 -2.48 -0.38 17.77
CA LYS A 67 -2.88 -1.77 17.96
C LYS A 67 -4.36 -1.98 17.68
N LEU A 68 -5.20 -1.07 18.16
CA LEU A 68 -6.64 -1.16 17.92
C LEU A 68 -6.95 -1.03 16.42
N VAL A 69 -6.38 -0.01 15.77
CA VAL A 69 -6.62 0.20 14.35
C VAL A 69 -6.15 -1.01 13.56
N LYS A 70 -4.95 -1.49 13.83
CA LYS A 70 -4.40 -2.65 13.15
C LYS A 70 -5.32 -3.86 13.27
N SER A 71 -5.82 -4.13 14.47
CA SER A 71 -6.67 -5.30 14.69
C SER A 71 -7.95 -5.24 13.87
N GLN A 72 -8.45 -4.04 13.60
CA GLN A 72 -9.68 -3.87 12.83
C GLN A 72 -9.43 -3.89 11.33
N ILE A 73 -8.41 -3.19 10.86
CA ILE A 73 -8.19 -3.06 9.41
C ILE A 73 -7.65 -4.34 8.79
N LEU A 74 -6.84 -5.12 9.52
CA LEU A 74 -6.28 -6.35 8.97
C LEU A 74 -7.30 -7.47 8.80
N LEU A 75 -8.49 -7.31 9.35
CA LEU A 75 -9.57 -8.24 9.08
C LEU A 75 -10.05 -8.15 7.64
N HIS A 76 -9.84 -7.02 6.99
CA HIS A 76 -10.46 -6.74 5.70
C HIS A 76 -9.51 -6.25 4.62
N THR A 77 -8.24 -6.01 4.94
CA THR A 77 -7.23 -5.63 3.95
C THR A 77 -5.91 -6.31 4.28
N LYS A 78 -5.17 -6.66 3.26
CA LYS A 78 -3.92 -7.41 3.45
C LYS A 78 -2.69 -6.56 3.25
N CYS A 79 -2.80 -5.45 2.58
CA CYS A 79 -1.63 -4.64 2.23
C CYS A 79 -1.82 -3.23 2.72
N ILE A 80 -0.88 -2.77 3.56
CA ILE A 80 -0.90 -1.42 4.10
C ILE A 80 0.38 -0.73 3.68
N VAL A 81 0.24 0.40 3.01
CA VAL A 81 1.34 1.26 2.61
C VAL A 81 1.18 2.57 3.40
N ALA A 82 2.13 2.84 4.26
CA ALA A 82 2.12 4.08 5.04
C ALA A 82 2.78 5.20 4.23
N ILE A 83 2.25 6.40 4.37
CA ILE A 83 2.79 7.60 3.72
C ILE A 83 2.94 8.69 4.78
N SER A 84 4.07 9.40 4.78
CA SER A 84 4.30 10.43 5.77
C SER A 84 5.26 11.49 5.24
N LEU A 85 5.12 12.71 5.78
CA LEU A 85 6.11 13.77 5.55
C LEU A 85 7.36 13.56 6.39
N TRP A 86 7.27 12.70 7.41
CA TRP A 86 8.40 12.41 8.30
C TRP A 86 8.92 11.01 8.04
N ASN A 87 10.24 10.89 8.13
CA ASN A 87 10.93 9.63 7.84
C ASN A 87 11.90 9.28 8.97
N ASP A 88 11.58 9.71 10.17
CA ASP A 88 12.37 9.40 11.35
C ASP A 88 12.03 8.01 11.91
N ASP A 89 12.82 7.58 12.88
CA ASP A 89 12.65 6.24 13.47
C ASP A 89 11.31 6.10 14.18
N ASP A 90 10.81 7.16 14.80
CA ASP A 90 9.53 7.11 15.49
C ASP A 90 8.39 6.88 14.50
N THR A 91 8.44 7.56 13.36
CA THR A 91 7.42 7.39 12.31
C THR A 91 7.49 6.00 11.72
N LYS A 92 8.70 5.47 11.51
CA LYS A 92 8.86 4.10 11.01
C LYS A 92 8.28 3.09 11.98
N THR A 93 8.56 3.27 13.27
CA THR A 93 8.01 2.39 14.29
C THR A 93 6.49 2.48 14.34
N LEU A 94 5.96 3.70 14.23
CA LEU A 94 4.52 3.91 14.22
C LEU A 94 3.87 3.20 13.03
N ALA A 95 4.46 3.37 11.84
CA ALA A 95 3.95 2.70 10.63
C ALA A 95 3.93 1.19 10.80
N GLN A 96 4.99 0.62 11.35
CA GLN A 96 5.05 -0.81 11.62
C GLN A 96 3.98 -1.25 12.62
N SER A 97 3.68 -0.39 13.60
CA SER A 97 2.65 -0.68 14.60
C SER A 97 1.26 -0.82 13.97
N PHE A 98 1.02 -0.17 12.84
CA PHE A 98 -0.23 -0.31 12.09
C PHE A 98 -0.21 -1.52 11.15
N GLY A 99 0.91 -2.20 11.02
CA GLY A 99 1.05 -3.32 10.10
C GLY A 99 1.46 -2.93 8.70
N ALA A 100 2.02 -1.72 8.54
CA ALA A 100 2.44 -1.27 7.21
C ALA A 100 3.61 -2.11 6.70
N HIS A 101 3.57 -2.40 5.41
CA HIS A 101 4.64 -3.13 4.73
C HIS A 101 5.78 -2.21 4.34
N VAL A 102 5.50 -0.93 4.16
CA VAL A 102 6.48 0.06 3.75
C VAL A 102 6.01 1.44 4.19
N LEU A 103 6.96 2.32 4.43
CA LEU A 103 6.68 3.74 4.70
C LEU A 103 7.29 4.55 3.56
N LEU A 104 6.45 5.32 2.87
CA LEU A 104 6.88 6.16 1.77
C LEU A 104 6.89 7.63 2.18
N ASP A 105 7.82 8.38 1.62
CA ASP A 105 7.92 9.81 1.81
C ASP A 105 6.92 10.53 0.92
N LYS A 106 6.04 11.34 1.53
CA LYS A 106 5.04 12.10 0.76
C LYS A 106 5.66 13.03 -0.27
N MET A 107 6.90 13.46 -0.05
CA MET A 107 7.59 14.33 -0.99
C MET A 107 8.11 13.58 -2.21
N ASN A 108 8.05 12.26 -2.20
CA ASN A 108 8.61 11.44 -3.26
C ASN A 108 7.62 10.42 -3.81
N LEU A 109 6.33 10.60 -3.56
CA LEU A 109 5.30 9.66 -3.97
C LEU A 109 5.23 9.48 -5.48
N TYR A 110 5.50 10.56 -6.22
CA TYR A 110 5.48 10.50 -7.67
C TYR A 110 6.37 9.38 -8.20
N ALA A 111 7.53 9.17 -7.57
CA ALA A 111 8.48 8.15 -8.00
C ALA A 111 8.24 6.80 -7.32
N GLU A 112 7.71 6.79 -6.11
CA GLU A 112 7.74 5.60 -5.27
C GLU A 112 6.40 4.88 -5.09
N LEU A 113 5.27 5.57 -5.24
CA LEU A 113 3.99 5.00 -4.84
C LEU A 113 3.57 3.82 -5.71
N ILE A 114 3.56 4.00 -7.02
CA ILE A 114 3.11 2.93 -7.92
C ILE A 114 4.03 1.71 -7.85
N PRO A 115 5.37 1.89 -7.89
CA PRO A 115 6.26 0.73 -7.70
C PRO A 115 6.03 0.02 -6.37
N ALA A 116 5.78 0.77 -5.29
CA ALA A 116 5.56 0.15 -3.98
C ALA A 116 4.27 -0.67 -3.98
N ILE A 117 3.19 -0.14 -4.53
CA ILE A 117 1.94 -0.89 -4.62
C ILE A 117 2.16 -2.19 -5.38
N LYS A 118 2.84 -2.12 -6.50
CA LYS A 118 3.07 -3.31 -7.32
C LYS A 118 4.01 -4.30 -6.64
N GLN A 119 4.97 -3.82 -5.87
CA GLN A 119 5.92 -4.69 -5.20
C GLN A 119 5.33 -5.37 -3.97
N PHE A 120 4.65 -4.61 -3.12
CA PHE A 120 4.20 -5.11 -1.83
C PHE A 120 2.77 -5.66 -1.84
N CYS A 121 2.01 -5.35 -2.89
CA CYS A 121 0.62 -5.79 -3.01
C CYS A 121 0.37 -6.45 -4.35
N PRO A 122 1.20 -7.39 -4.78
CA PRO A 122 1.19 -7.84 -6.18
C PRO A 122 0.11 -8.84 -6.50
N SER A 123 -0.33 -9.58 -5.53
CA SER A 123 -1.04 -10.81 -5.81
C SER A 123 -2.52 -10.66 -5.98
N VAL A 124 -3.06 -9.51 -5.63
CA VAL A 124 -4.48 -9.44 -5.37
C VAL A 124 -5.29 -9.55 -6.64
N SER A 125 -4.88 -8.89 -7.67
CA SER A 125 -5.71 -8.80 -8.86
C SER A 125 -4.94 -8.94 -10.14
N ILE A 126 -3.62 -9.03 -10.07
CA ILE A 126 -2.81 -9.15 -11.29
C ILE A 126 -2.71 -10.62 -11.65
N PRO A 127 -3.21 -11.02 -12.82
CA PRO A 127 -3.06 -12.40 -13.25
C PRO A 127 -1.58 -12.70 -13.32
N LYS A 128 -1.17 -13.83 -12.77
CA LYS A 128 0.21 -14.28 -12.91
C LYS A 128 0.38 -14.71 -14.33
N THR A 129 1.10 -14.00 -15.01
CA THR A 129 1.46 -14.45 -16.34
C THR A 129 2.60 -15.40 -16.24
N THR A 130 2.53 -15.37 -15.69
CA THR A 130 3.42 -15.75 -15.52
C THR A 130 4.35 -15.89 -15.46
N ASP A 131 4.41 -15.61 -14.95
CA ASP A 131 5.22 -15.64 -14.72
C ASP A 131 5.97 -15.42 -14.50
N SER A 132 6.08 -15.33 -14.07
CA SER A 132 6.75 -15.28 -13.72
C SER A 132 7.28 -14.93 -13.24
N PHE A 133 7.61 -14.90 -12.49
CA PHE A 133 8.30 -15.15 -12.06
C PHE A 133 8.67 -15.02 -11.61
N ARG A 134 8.74 -15.14 -11.01
CA ARG A 134 9.39 -15.61 -10.58
C ARG A 134 9.84 -15.35 -10.37
N ASN A 135 10.07 -15.25 -10.19
CA ASN A 135 10.84 -15.66 -10.15
C ASN A 135 11.22 -15.22 -9.98
N ASP A 136 11.28 -15.06 -9.62
CA ASP A 136 11.92 -15.30 -9.55
C ASP A 136 12.34 -14.83 -9.21
N SER A 137 12.27 -14.73 -8.81
CA SER A 137 12.97 -14.97 -8.69
C SER A 137 13.55 -14.64 -8.78
N LYS A 138 13.68 -14.60 -8.59
CA LYS A 138 14.50 -14.89 -8.98
C LYS A 138 14.87 -14.50 -9.69
N ARG A 139 15.03 -14.26 -9.59
CA ARG A 139 15.73 -14.48 -10.42
C ARG A 139 15.98 -14.10 -11.05
N PRO A 140 16.10 -13.92 -11.08
CA PRO A 140 16.66 -14.19 -11.87
C PRO A 140 16.95 -14.02 -12.46
N ALA A 141 16.97 -13.98 -12.27
CA ALA A 141 17.39 -14.52 -12.98
C ALA A 141 17.69 -14.57 -13.62
N GLY A 142 17.98 -14.48 -13.54
CA GLY A 142 18.41 -15.27 -14.17
C GLY A 142 18.68 -15.44 -14.77
N PRO A 143 18.84 -15.61 -14.78
CA PRO A 143 19.25 -16.43 -15.41
C PRO A 143 19.42 -16.78 -15.72
N SER A 144 19.66 -16.79 -15.40
CA SER A 144 20.00 -17.77 -15.76
C SER A 144 20.18 -18.06 -16.00
N THR A 145 20.13 -18.02 -15.67
CA THR A 145 20.46 -18.98 -16.06
C THR A 145 20.43 -19.34 -16.38
N GLU A 146 20.24 -19.24 -15.92
CA GLU A 146 20.50 -20.19 -16.36
C GLU A 146 20.41 -20.46 -16.71
N GLU A 147 20.23 -20.25 -16.30
CA GLU A 147 20.49 -21.05 -16.74
C GLU A 147 20.36 -21.33 -17.04
N ARG A 148 20.23 -21.29 -16.72
CA ARG A 148 20.48 -22.09 -17.12
C ARG A 148 20.27 -22.49 -17.55
N LEU A 149 19.93 -22.24 -17.02
CA LEU A 149 20.08 -23.01 -17.48
C LEU A 149 19.88 -23.28 -17.99
N ASP A 150 19.63 -23.19 -17.70
CA ASP A 150 19.71 -23.77 -18.27
C ASP A 150 19.49 -23.81 -18.65
N ALA A 151 19.29 -23.61 -18.40
CA ALA A 151 19.29 -23.95 -18.77
C ALA A 151 19.16 -24.03 -18.98
N PRO A 152 19.41 -24.24 -19.04
CA PRO A 152 19.44 -24.50 -19.32
C PRO A 152 19.38 -24.50 -19.53
#